data_ee9885ec67d7a9276521909d3ba2d654
#
_entry.id   ee9885ec67d7a9276521909d3ba2d654
#
_cell.length_a   1.000
_cell.length_b   1.000
_cell.length_c   1.000
_cell.angle_alpha   90.00
_cell.angle_beta   90.00
_cell.angle_gamma   90.00
#
_symmetry.space_group_name_H-M   'P 1'
#
loop_
_entity.id
_entity.type
_entity.pdbx_description
1 polymer ?
#
loop_
_entity_poly.entity_id
_entity_poly.type
_entity_poly.pdbx_seq_one_letter_code
_entity_poly.pdbx_strand_id
1 'polypeptide(L)'
;MRDPMGTQEAVAWRDSVARSALTVLAALALPVVLIAVLGQSPRSRLDAAVLLAVGIVLPALRLSPGLSVRFRVAAAGALLFAASLFVIARNSFAPGAFLALTAASILVVIYFGRRAAVVLIATACVGFLLIGVLVTSGVLTPTTSSLDPVAMRNWLRIGFVSMLMSALLTLTVDVVIRHVESGARATREALHQLAALHDRLEAAKENERRFLAHELHDEFGQILTALKLRIRVVGSAEPEEALALVDDLIARVRKISVGLRPPLLDDVGLVPALRAYLHGQAAASGVSIDLTADPASDDAGGDGRLSPDLEIVCFRVVQESITNVLRHASARRIDVRVVRRPQTISISILDDGRGFDAAGALGRAAADGHLGVVGMRERVRGRGGTFTLDSRPGAGTRVTAELPVGGTN
;
A
#
# COMPACT_ATOMS: atom_id res chain seq x y z
N MET A 1 10.18 -14.12 -12.78
CA MET A 1 9.51 -12.94 -13.33
C MET A 1 9.88 -11.75 -12.45
N ARG A 2 10.64 -10.75 -12.93
CA ARG A 2 11.08 -9.60 -12.12
C ARG A 2 9.88 -8.67 -11.96
N ASP A 3 9.49 -8.41 -10.73
CA ASP A 3 8.39 -7.52 -10.38
C ASP A 3 8.65 -6.08 -10.90
N PRO A 4 7.96 -5.62 -11.95
CA PRO A 4 8.18 -4.29 -12.53
C PRO A 4 7.72 -3.16 -11.59
N MET A 5 6.80 -3.41 -10.66
CA MET A 5 6.34 -2.42 -9.68
C MET A 5 7.36 -2.13 -8.59
N GLY A 6 8.09 -3.15 -8.11
CA GLY A 6 9.16 -2.94 -7.13
C GLY A 6 10.34 -2.14 -7.66
N THR A 7 10.61 -2.17 -8.96
CA THR A 7 11.65 -1.36 -9.60
C THR A 7 11.26 0.11 -9.75
N GLN A 8 10.01 0.42 -10.05
CA GLN A 8 9.51 1.81 -10.17
C GLN A 8 9.51 2.55 -8.83
N GLU A 9 9.11 1.89 -7.75
CA GLU A 9 9.12 2.51 -6.42
C GLU A 9 10.54 2.71 -5.89
N ALA A 10 11.47 1.78 -6.13
CA ALA A 10 12.88 1.96 -5.78
C ALA A 10 13.51 3.14 -6.53
N VAL A 11 13.15 3.34 -7.79
CA VAL A 11 13.58 4.51 -8.58
C VAL A 11 12.96 5.78 -8.00
N ALA A 12 11.66 5.80 -7.70
CA ALA A 12 10.98 6.96 -7.13
C ALA A 12 11.56 7.37 -5.76
N TRP A 13 11.91 6.40 -4.92
CA TRP A 13 12.58 6.67 -3.63
C TRP A 13 13.97 7.28 -3.85
N ARG A 14 14.81 6.71 -4.72
CA ARG A 14 16.13 7.26 -5.06
C ARG A 14 16.03 8.66 -5.64
N ASP A 15 15.05 8.91 -6.50
CA ASP A 15 14.76 10.24 -7.03
C ASP A 15 14.38 11.24 -5.93
N SER A 16 13.63 10.80 -4.92
CA SER A 16 13.26 11.63 -3.76
C SER A 16 14.49 11.99 -2.91
N VAL A 17 15.31 10.98 -2.57
CA VAL A 17 16.54 11.18 -1.81
C VAL A 17 17.53 12.07 -2.56
N ALA A 18 17.72 11.83 -3.87
CA ALA A 18 18.60 12.65 -4.71
C ALA A 18 18.11 14.11 -4.81
N ARG A 19 16.80 14.34 -4.94
CA ARG A 19 16.21 15.70 -4.90
C ARG A 19 16.45 16.40 -3.58
N SER A 20 16.33 15.69 -2.46
CA SER A 20 16.61 16.23 -1.13
C SER A 20 18.09 16.59 -0.97
N ALA A 21 19.00 15.71 -1.40
CA ALA A 21 20.43 15.98 -1.40
C ALA A 21 20.79 17.21 -2.27
N LEU A 22 20.24 17.32 -3.47
CA LEU A 22 20.42 18.49 -4.33
C LEU A 22 19.87 19.76 -3.69
N THR A 23 18.78 19.68 -2.93
CA THR A 23 18.21 20.85 -2.22
C THR A 23 19.16 21.33 -1.12
N VAL A 24 19.73 20.40 -0.34
CA VAL A 24 20.71 20.72 0.70
C VAL A 24 21.98 21.33 0.08
N LEU A 25 22.51 20.74 -0.98
CA LEU A 25 23.68 21.26 -1.69
C LEU A 25 23.42 22.67 -2.27
N ALA A 26 22.26 22.88 -2.87
CA ALA A 26 21.88 24.19 -3.42
C ALA A 26 21.71 25.25 -2.30
N ALA A 27 21.14 24.87 -1.16
CA ALA A 27 20.98 25.77 -0.01
C ALA A 27 22.34 26.14 0.63
N LEU A 28 23.28 25.19 0.67
CA LEU A 28 24.61 25.43 1.23
C LEU A 28 25.56 26.15 0.26
N ALA A 29 25.33 26.05 -1.04
CA ALA A 29 26.20 26.68 -2.04
C ALA A 29 26.16 28.21 -1.98
N LEU A 30 24.99 28.82 -1.79
CA LEU A 30 24.83 30.29 -1.76
C LEU A 30 25.59 30.95 -0.58
N PRO A 31 25.41 30.53 0.68
CA PRO A 31 26.17 31.09 1.81
C PRO A 31 27.68 30.89 1.65
N VAL A 32 28.12 29.72 1.18
CA VAL A 32 29.55 29.44 0.98
C VAL A 32 30.14 30.39 -0.07
N VAL A 33 29.46 30.63 -1.19
CA VAL A 33 29.88 31.59 -2.20
C VAL A 33 29.89 33.00 -1.64
N LEU A 34 28.86 33.40 -0.88
CA LEU A 34 28.79 34.74 -0.27
C LEU A 34 29.95 34.97 0.71
N ILE A 35 30.25 34.02 1.60
CA ILE A 35 31.37 34.11 2.53
C ILE A 35 32.71 34.16 1.76
N ALA A 36 32.86 33.35 0.71
CA ALA A 36 34.08 33.32 -0.09
C ALA A 36 34.31 34.65 -0.86
N VAL A 37 33.22 35.27 -1.35
CA VAL A 37 33.29 36.56 -2.10
C VAL A 37 33.45 37.74 -1.16
N LEU A 38 32.75 37.77 -0.01
CA LEU A 38 32.82 38.87 0.96
C LEU A 38 34.02 38.80 1.89
N GLY A 39 34.49 37.60 2.23
CA GLY A 39 35.57 37.37 3.22
C GLY A 39 36.99 37.56 2.66
N GLN A 40 37.16 37.49 1.35
CA GLN A 40 38.43 37.71 0.65
C GLN A 40 38.17 38.41 -0.66
N SER A 41 38.90 39.50 -0.96
CA SER A 41 38.96 40.00 -2.32
C SER A 41 39.48 38.83 -3.21
N PRO A 42 38.71 38.37 -4.22
CA PRO A 42 39.16 37.28 -5.05
C PRO A 42 40.44 37.72 -5.76
N ARG A 43 41.57 37.06 -5.47
CA ARG A 43 42.87 37.41 -6.04
C ARG A 43 42.94 37.18 -7.56
N SER A 44 41.93 36.53 -8.11
CA SER A 44 41.73 36.42 -9.53
C SER A 44 40.26 36.40 -9.90
N ARG A 45 39.91 36.99 -11.09
CA ARG A 45 38.55 36.92 -11.67
C ARG A 45 38.09 35.50 -11.95
N LEU A 46 39.02 34.57 -12.16
CA LEU A 46 38.73 33.16 -12.41
C LEU A 46 38.24 32.45 -11.17
N ASP A 47 38.82 32.69 -9.98
CA ASP A 47 38.41 32.05 -8.74
C ASP A 47 36.97 32.49 -8.38
N ALA A 48 36.67 33.77 -8.54
CA ALA A 48 35.33 34.29 -8.36
C ALA A 48 34.31 33.69 -9.34
N ALA A 49 34.70 33.54 -10.61
CA ALA A 49 33.83 32.96 -11.62
C ALA A 49 33.48 31.48 -11.34
N VAL A 50 34.43 30.68 -10.88
CA VAL A 50 34.17 29.27 -10.52
C VAL A 50 33.25 29.17 -9.32
N LEU A 51 33.47 29.96 -8.28
CA LEU A 51 32.60 29.99 -7.10
C LEU A 51 31.18 30.44 -7.44
N LEU A 52 31.05 31.49 -8.27
CA LEU A 52 29.74 31.95 -8.76
C LEU A 52 29.05 30.87 -9.62
N ALA A 53 29.80 30.19 -10.50
CA ALA A 53 29.26 29.11 -11.30
C ALA A 53 28.65 27.98 -10.41
N VAL A 54 29.36 27.54 -9.37
CA VAL A 54 28.83 26.56 -8.40
C VAL A 54 27.58 27.09 -7.69
N GLY A 55 27.64 28.35 -7.22
CA GLY A 55 26.55 28.99 -6.49
C GLY A 55 25.28 29.26 -7.31
N ILE A 56 25.40 29.40 -8.64
CA ILE A 56 24.27 29.63 -9.55
C ILE A 56 23.78 28.30 -10.14
N VAL A 57 24.69 27.45 -10.61
CA VAL A 57 24.32 26.24 -11.37
C VAL A 57 23.69 25.18 -10.47
N LEU A 58 24.13 24.99 -9.23
CA LEU A 58 23.51 24.03 -8.33
C LEU A 58 22.05 24.35 -8.02
N PRO A 59 21.68 25.58 -7.60
CA PRO A 59 20.27 25.96 -7.48
C PRO A 59 19.49 25.87 -8.79
N ALA A 60 20.08 26.29 -9.90
CA ALA A 60 19.42 26.20 -11.22
C ALA A 60 19.11 24.76 -11.62
N LEU A 61 20.03 23.81 -11.41
CA LEU A 61 19.79 22.38 -11.61
C LEU A 61 18.66 21.85 -10.72
N ARG A 62 18.57 22.34 -9.48
CA ARG A 62 17.48 21.95 -8.57
C ARG A 62 16.13 22.47 -9.03
N LEU A 63 16.06 23.69 -9.52
CA LEU A 63 14.82 24.37 -9.90
C LEU A 63 14.34 24.06 -11.34
N SER A 64 15.13 23.35 -12.14
CA SER A 64 14.80 23.03 -13.54
C SER A 64 13.82 21.86 -13.66
N PRO A 65 12.50 22.06 -13.86
CA PRO A 65 11.52 20.96 -13.88
C PRO A 65 11.63 20.06 -15.13
N GLY A 66 12.15 20.60 -16.24
CA GLY A 66 12.28 19.87 -17.51
C GLY A 66 13.45 18.87 -17.57
N LEU A 67 14.38 18.88 -16.59
CA LEU A 67 15.52 17.97 -16.58
C LEU A 67 15.25 16.72 -15.74
N SER A 68 15.63 15.55 -16.25
CA SER A 68 15.55 14.32 -15.47
C SER A 68 16.41 14.41 -14.21
N VAL A 69 15.99 13.73 -13.13
CA VAL A 69 16.78 13.68 -11.88
C VAL A 69 18.17 13.09 -12.14
N ARG A 70 18.25 12.10 -13.01
CA ARG A 70 19.51 11.47 -13.43
C ARG A 70 20.50 12.49 -14.02
N PHE A 71 20.02 13.33 -14.91
CA PHE A 71 20.85 14.39 -15.52
C PHE A 71 21.30 15.42 -14.49
N ARG A 72 20.39 15.88 -13.62
CA ARG A 72 20.70 16.85 -12.56
C ARG A 72 21.77 16.36 -11.61
N VAL A 73 21.68 15.10 -11.18
CA VAL A 73 22.69 14.46 -10.30
C VAL A 73 24.03 14.34 -11.00
N ALA A 74 24.06 13.89 -12.26
CA ALA A 74 25.28 13.79 -13.05
C ALA A 74 25.95 15.15 -13.25
N ALA A 75 25.18 16.17 -13.64
CA ALA A 75 25.67 17.53 -13.85
C ALA A 75 26.20 18.18 -12.56
N ALA A 76 25.48 18.01 -11.44
CA ALA A 76 25.92 18.52 -10.14
C ALA A 76 27.22 17.81 -9.67
N GLY A 77 27.30 16.49 -9.83
CA GLY A 77 28.51 15.72 -9.52
C GLY A 77 29.70 16.13 -10.36
N ALA A 78 29.52 16.30 -11.66
CA ALA A 78 30.56 16.77 -12.57
C ALA A 78 31.03 18.20 -12.26
N LEU A 79 30.10 19.10 -11.93
CA LEU A 79 30.42 20.47 -11.55
C LEU A 79 31.24 20.52 -10.27
N LEU A 80 30.81 19.81 -9.21
CA LEU A 80 31.54 19.74 -7.95
C LEU A 80 32.92 19.12 -8.13
N PHE A 81 33.04 18.08 -8.94
CA PHE A 81 34.30 17.43 -9.26
C PHE A 81 35.26 18.39 -9.99
N ALA A 82 34.81 19.04 -11.05
CA ALA A 82 35.63 19.98 -11.82
C ALA A 82 36.06 21.22 -10.99
N ALA A 83 35.11 21.77 -10.21
CA ALA A 83 35.41 22.88 -9.32
C ALA A 83 36.44 22.49 -8.23
N SER A 84 36.34 21.28 -7.69
CA SER A 84 37.30 20.77 -6.71
C SER A 84 38.71 20.67 -7.27
N LEU A 85 38.89 20.06 -8.45
CA LEU A 85 40.20 19.97 -9.11
C LEU A 85 40.76 21.34 -9.47
N PHE A 86 39.94 22.27 -9.95
CA PHE A 86 40.33 23.64 -10.23
C PHE A 86 40.86 24.36 -8.99
N VAL A 87 40.11 24.29 -7.87
CA VAL A 87 40.50 24.92 -6.58
C VAL A 87 41.79 24.29 -6.06
N ILE A 88 41.96 22.97 -6.17
CA ILE A 88 43.22 22.28 -5.79
C ILE A 88 44.39 22.74 -6.64
N ALA A 89 44.22 22.88 -7.95
CA ALA A 89 45.27 23.37 -8.83
C ALA A 89 45.74 24.81 -8.50
N ARG A 90 44.83 25.65 -8.05
CA ARG A 90 45.07 27.07 -7.72
C ARG A 90 45.57 27.30 -6.29
N ASN A 91 44.98 26.61 -5.34
CA ASN A 91 45.13 26.87 -3.92
C ASN A 91 45.74 25.65 -3.18
N SER A 92 46.18 24.62 -3.89
CA SER A 92 46.78 23.38 -3.36
C SER A 92 45.87 22.70 -2.31
N PHE A 93 46.12 22.84 -1.05
CA PHE A 93 45.45 22.10 0.03
C PHE A 93 44.20 22.80 0.57
N ALA A 94 43.29 23.24 -0.28
CA ALA A 94 42.03 23.90 0.13
C ALA A 94 41.00 22.88 0.70
N PRO A 95 40.63 22.99 2.00
CA PRO A 95 39.71 22.01 2.64
C PRO A 95 38.33 21.93 1.93
N GLY A 96 37.85 23.07 1.47
CA GLY A 96 36.54 23.13 0.75
C GLY A 96 36.48 22.29 -0.53
N ALA A 97 37.60 22.14 -1.24
CA ALA A 97 37.67 21.31 -2.44
C ALA A 97 37.50 19.81 -2.10
N PHE A 98 38.05 19.34 -1.01
CA PHE A 98 37.90 17.93 -0.58
C PHE A 98 36.47 17.64 -0.10
N LEU A 99 35.84 18.60 0.58
CA LEU A 99 34.42 18.49 0.96
C LEU A 99 33.50 18.43 -0.27
N ALA A 100 33.75 19.27 -1.29
CA ALA A 100 32.98 19.26 -2.54
C ALA A 100 33.16 17.93 -3.30
N LEU A 101 34.37 17.38 -3.33
CA LEU A 101 34.65 16.07 -3.92
C LEU A 101 33.93 14.93 -3.18
N THR A 102 33.92 14.97 -1.86
CA THR A 102 33.19 14.00 -1.03
C THR A 102 31.67 14.11 -1.28
N ALA A 103 31.15 15.33 -1.35
CA ALA A 103 29.72 15.57 -1.67
C ALA A 103 29.37 15.03 -3.07
N ALA A 104 30.23 15.23 -4.05
CA ALA A 104 30.05 14.66 -5.39
C ALA A 104 29.99 13.12 -5.36
N SER A 105 30.90 12.46 -4.62
CA SER A 105 30.96 11.00 -4.52
C SER A 105 29.73 10.42 -3.79
N ILE A 106 29.24 11.08 -2.74
CA ILE A 106 27.99 10.71 -2.04
C ILE A 106 26.79 10.86 -2.98
N LEU A 107 26.69 11.96 -3.71
CA LEU A 107 25.60 12.18 -4.66
C LEU A 107 25.57 11.09 -5.76
N VAL A 108 26.75 10.73 -6.27
CA VAL A 108 26.92 9.69 -7.29
C VAL A 108 26.56 8.31 -6.72
N VAL A 109 26.96 7.97 -5.49
CA VAL A 109 26.62 6.65 -4.92
C VAL A 109 25.12 6.49 -4.68
N ILE A 110 24.44 7.54 -4.24
CA ILE A 110 22.99 7.51 -4.02
C ILE A 110 22.24 7.13 -5.31
N TYR A 111 22.65 7.70 -6.44
CA TYR A 111 21.88 7.58 -7.67
C TYR A 111 22.45 6.52 -8.65
N PHE A 112 23.75 6.51 -8.86
CA PHE A 112 24.43 5.63 -9.83
C PHE A 112 25.04 4.38 -9.20
N GLY A 113 25.09 4.34 -7.86
CA GLY A 113 25.57 3.21 -7.09
C GLY A 113 27.09 3.18 -6.91
N ARG A 114 27.56 2.17 -6.18
CA ARG A 114 28.94 2.02 -5.70
C ARG A 114 29.99 2.07 -6.80
N ARG A 115 29.75 1.40 -7.96
CA ARG A 115 30.75 1.34 -9.05
C ARG A 115 31.06 2.73 -9.60
N ALA A 116 30.05 3.55 -9.83
CA ALA A 116 30.24 4.91 -10.33
C ALA A 116 30.98 5.80 -9.32
N ALA A 117 30.65 5.68 -8.02
CA ALA A 117 31.33 6.43 -6.96
C ALA A 117 32.81 6.02 -6.83
N VAL A 118 33.14 4.73 -6.92
CA VAL A 118 34.53 4.25 -6.91
C VAL A 118 35.33 4.81 -8.08
N VAL A 119 34.74 4.82 -9.29
CA VAL A 119 35.38 5.41 -10.46
C VAL A 119 35.62 6.91 -10.27
N LEU A 120 34.66 7.63 -9.70
CA LEU A 120 34.80 9.07 -9.43
C LEU A 120 35.95 9.34 -8.43
N ILE A 121 36.00 8.60 -7.32
CA ILE A 121 37.04 8.74 -6.29
C ILE A 121 38.42 8.39 -6.87
N ALA A 122 38.51 7.32 -7.65
CA ALA A 122 39.77 6.92 -8.30
C ALA A 122 40.26 8.00 -9.29
N THR A 123 39.35 8.54 -10.12
CA THR A 123 39.67 9.64 -11.05
C THR A 123 40.11 10.91 -10.30
N ALA A 124 39.45 11.23 -9.18
CA ALA A 124 39.84 12.34 -8.34
C ALA A 124 41.22 12.16 -7.71
N CYS A 125 41.57 10.95 -7.27
CA CYS A 125 42.89 10.61 -6.74
C CYS A 125 43.99 10.81 -7.80
N VAL A 126 43.77 10.30 -8.99
CA VAL A 126 44.68 10.48 -10.13
C VAL A 126 44.85 11.97 -10.47
N GLY A 127 43.77 12.72 -10.57
CA GLY A 127 43.79 14.17 -10.82
C GLY A 127 44.52 14.94 -9.73
N PHE A 128 44.29 14.62 -8.47
CA PHE A 128 45.00 15.23 -7.33
C PHE A 128 46.51 14.97 -7.39
N LEU A 129 46.94 13.72 -7.62
CA LEU A 129 48.35 13.36 -7.71
C LEU A 129 49.03 14.02 -8.93
N LEU A 130 48.32 14.09 -10.04
CA LEU A 130 48.84 14.76 -11.26
C LEU A 130 49.08 16.28 -10.98
N ILE A 131 48.11 16.95 -10.34
CA ILE A 131 48.27 18.35 -9.93
C ILE A 131 49.48 18.49 -8.99
N GLY A 132 49.62 17.56 -8.02
CA GLY A 132 50.76 17.56 -7.11
C GLY A 132 52.11 17.44 -7.85
N VAL A 133 52.23 16.56 -8.86
CA VAL A 133 53.42 16.47 -9.70
C VAL A 133 53.69 17.75 -10.48
N LEU A 134 52.66 18.35 -11.08
CA LEU A 134 52.79 19.61 -11.83
C LEU A 134 53.23 20.79 -10.96
N VAL A 135 52.77 20.84 -9.70
CA VAL A 135 53.19 21.86 -8.73
C VAL A 135 54.59 21.64 -8.25
N THR A 136 54.96 20.40 -7.89
CA THR A 136 56.29 20.08 -7.40
C THR A 136 57.39 20.17 -8.49
N SER A 137 57.02 20.00 -9.76
CA SER A 137 57.91 20.23 -10.91
C SER A 137 58.03 21.70 -11.33
N GLY A 138 57.32 22.61 -10.70
CA GLY A 138 57.32 24.03 -11.02
C GLY A 138 56.51 24.44 -12.28
N VAL A 139 55.78 23.51 -12.89
CA VAL A 139 54.92 23.78 -14.06
C VAL A 139 53.69 24.59 -13.65
N LEU A 140 53.14 24.32 -12.47
CA LEU A 140 52.02 25.06 -11.87
C LEU A 140 52.52 25.75 -10.62
N THR A 141 52.20 27.07 -10.50
CA THR A 141 52.49 27.87 -9.30
C THR A 141 51.17 28.18 -8.58
N PRO A 142 50.90 27.59 -7.41
CA PRO A 142 49.71 27.87 -6.65
C PRO A 142 49.72 29.31 -6.11
N THR A 143 48.52 29.93 -6.07
CA THR A 143 48.40 31.33 -5.62
C THR A 143 48.43 31.48 -4.12
N THR A 144 47.94 30.45 -3.39
CA THR A 144 47.92 30.41 -1.91
C THR A 144 48.06 28.99 -1.44
N SER A 145 48.84 28.76 -0.37
CA SER A 145 48.91 27.46 0.29
C SER A 145 49.17 27.64 1.77
N SER A 146 48.50 26.87 2.60
CA SER A 146 48.70 26.80 4.06
C SER A 146 49.88 25.89 4.44
N LEU A 147 50.39 25.09 3.51
CA LEU A 147 51.50 24.14 3.65
C LEU A 147 52.45 24.36 2.49
N ASP A 148 53.70 23.91 2.66
CA ASP A 148 54.65 23.91 1.56
C ASP A 148 54.16 23.07 0.35
N PRO A 149 53.80 23.72 -0.77
CA PRO A 149 53.21 23.05 -1.91
C PRO A 149 54.25 22.31 -2.76
N VAL A 150 55.53 22.59 -2.54
CA VAL A 150 56.62 21.96 -3.28
C VAL A 150 56.98 20.60 -2.67
N ALA A 151 56.64 20.36 -1.40
CA ALA A 151 56.92 19.11 -0.71
C ALA A 151 55.94 18.01 -1.13
N MET A 152 56.31 17.08 -1.96
CA MET A 152 55.52 15.93 -2.41
C MET A 152 54.90 15.12 -1.27
N ARG A 153 55.58 15.02 -0.12
CA ARG A 153 55.05 14.36 1.08
C ARG A 153 53.74 14.93 1.58
N ASN A 154 53.49 16.24 1.40
CA ASN A 154 52.21 16.88 1.78
C ASN A 154 51.09 16.45 0.84
N TRP A 155 51.33 16.34 -0.44
CA TRP A 155 50.37 15.83 -1.42
C TRP A 155 49.99 14.38 -1.15
N LEU A 156 50.98 13.52 -0.88
CA LEU A 156 50.69 12.12 -0.55
C LEU A 156 49.88 11.99 0.75
N ARG A 157 50.27 12.73 1.83
CA ARG A 157 49.59 12.66 3.11
C ARG A 157 48.15 13.18 3.05
N ILE A 158 47.94 14.36 2.48
CA ILE A 158 46.63 14.96 2.40
C ILE A 158 45.72 14.21 1.41
N GLY A 159 46.28 13.81 0.27
CA GLY A 159 45.55 12.99 -0.69
C GLY A 159 45.09 11.66 -0.10
N PHE A 160 45.96 10.97 0.63
CA PHE A 160 45.62 9.72 1.30
C PHE A 160 44.49 9.91 2.34
N VAL A 161 44.61 10.89 3.23
CA VAL A 161 43.59 11.16 4.25
C VAL A 161 42.25 11.56 3.63
N SER A 162 42.26 12.43 2.62
CA SER A 162 41.06 12.89 1.96
C SER A 162 40.36 11.77 1.17
N MET A 163 41.13 10.93 0.49
CA MET A 163 40.64 9.76 -0.22
C MET A 163 40.04 8.74 0.74
N LEU A 164 40.73 8.46 1.87
CA LEU A 164 40.23 7.54 2.90
C LEU A 164 38.92 8.02 3.48
N MET A 165 38.82 9.31 3.83
CA MET A 165 37.59 9.92 4.35
C MET A 165 36.43 9.88 3.35
N SER A 166 36.70 10.22 2.07
CA SER A 166 35.71 10.15 1.01
C SER A 166 35.23 8.72 0.76
N ALA A 167 36.14 7.76 0.75
CA ALA A 167 35.81 6.34 0.59
C ALA A 167 34.98 5.82 1.77
N LEU A 168 35.37 6.16 3.01
CA LEU A 168 34.66 5.75 4.23
C LEU A 168 33.23 6.29 4.24
N LEU A 169 33.05 7.59 4.00
CA LEU A 169 31.73 8.21 3.96
C LEU A 169 30.85 7.64 2.85
N THR A 170 31.42 7.47 1.66
CA THR A 170 30.70 6.89 0.52
C THR A 170 30.28 5.44 0.78
N LEU A 171 31.15 4.64 1.40
CA LEU A 171 30.85 3.26 1.79
C LEU A 171 29.76 3.21 2.86
N THR A 172 29.85 4.09 3.86
CA THR A 172 28.83 4.18 4.92
C THR A 172 27.44 4.49 4.33
N VAL A 173 27.38 5.47 3.43
CA VAL A 173 26.11 5.83 2.77
C VAL A 173 25.58 4.65 1.93
N ASP A 174 26.44 3.96 1.17
CA ASP A 174 26.07 2.79 0.38
C ASP A 174 25.54 1.63 1.25
N VAL A 175 26.15 1.39 2.42
CA VAL A 175 25.70 0.37 3.38
C VAL A 175 24.34 0.73 3.95
N VAL A 176 24.14 1.99 4.37
CA VAL A 176 22.86 2.47 4.91
C VAL A 176 21.75 2.34 3.85
N ILE A 177 22.00 2.78 2.62
CA ILE A 177 21.02 2.67 1.53
C ILE A 177 20.60 1.21 1.33
N ARG A 178 21.56 0.30 1.21
CA ARG A 178 21.26 -1.13 1.03
C ARG A 178 20.52 -1.74 2.20
N HIS A 179 20.84 -1.33 3.42
CA HIS A 179 20.12 -1.81 4.61
C HIS A 179 18.66 -1.34 4.62
N VAL A 180 18.40 -0.08 4.30
CA VAL A 180 17.05 0.47 4.19
C VAL A 180 16.25 -0.22 3.06
N GLU A 181 16.87 -0.40 1.88
CA GLU A 181 16.22 -1.09 0.76
C GLU A 181 15.89 -2.56 1.09
N SER A 182 16.81 -3.27 1.75
CA SER A 182 16.57 -4.67 2.15
C SER A 182 15.48 -4.81 3.21
N GLY A 183 15.46 -3.91 4.19
CA GLY A 183 14.40 -3.86 5.22
C GLY A 183 13.02 -3.58 4.62
N ALA A 184 12.94 -2.61 3.69
CA ALA A 184 11.69 -2.31 3.00
C ALA A 184 11.17 -3.49 2.16
N ARG A 185 12.06 -4.25 1.50
CA ARG A 185 11.68 -5.47 0.75
C ARG A 185 11.15 -6.56 1.69
N ALA A 186 11.87 -6.85 2.78
CA ALA A 186 11.44 -7.85 3.75
C ALA A 186 10.06 -7.54 4.37
N THR A 187 9.82 -6.26 4.67
CA THR A 187 8.50 -5.83 5.20
C THR A 187 7.39 -6.04 4.17
N ARG A 188 7.63 -5.74 2.89
CA ARG A 188 6.64 -5.97 1.82
C ARG A 188 6.34 -7.45 1.63
N GLU A 189 7.38 -8.28 1.58
CA GLU A 189 7.21 -9.74 1.46
C GLU A 189 6.39 -10.30 2.63
N ALA A 190 6.66 -9.84 3.86
CA ALA A 190 5.87 -10.23 5.03
C ALA A 190 4.39 -9.80 4.93
N LEU A 191 4.12 -8.59 4.45
CA LEU A 191 2.75 -8.11 4.23
C LEU A 191 2.01 -8.93 3.16
N HIS A 192 2.68 -9.29 2.06
CA HIS A 192 2.10 -10.15 1.02
C HIS A 192 1.79 -11.56 1.55
N GLN A 193 2.69 -12.13 2.36
CA GLN A 193 2.46 -13.44 2.99
C GLN A 193 1.28 -13.39 3.96
N LEU A 194 1.18 -12.34 4.79
CA LEU A 194 0.05 -12.15 5.69
C LEU A 194 -1.28 -12.03 4.96
N ALA A 195 -1.33 -11.26 3.86
CA ALA A 195 -2.53 -11.15 3.03
C ALA A 195 -2.93 -12.52 2.45
N ALA A 196 -1.98 -13.27 1.88
CA ALA A 196 -2.24 -14.60 1.33
C ALA A 196 -2.71 -15.62 2.38
N LEU A 197 -2.17 -15.55 3.61
CA LEU A 197 -2.62 -16.38 4.73
C LEU A 197 -4.03 -16.00 5.19
N HIS A 198 -4.35 -14.71 5.22
CA HIS A 198 -5.69 -14.22 5.55
C HIS A 198 -6.74 -14.73 4.56
N ASP A 199 -6.45 -14.63 3.25
CA ASP A 199 -7.34 -15.15 2.21
C ASP A 199 -7.59 -16.66 2.34
N ARG A 200 -6.53 -17.44 2.63
CA ARG A 200 -6.65 -18.89 2.86
C ARG A 200 -7.49 -19.19 4.10
N LEU A 201 -7.32 -18.43 5.18
CA LEU A 201 -8.09 -18.62 6.41
C LEU A 201 -9.58 -18.34 6.18
N GLU A 202 -9.91 -17.26 5.47
CA GLU A 202 -11.31 -16.93 5.15
C GLU A 202 -11.94 -17.99 4.23
N ALA A 203 -11.20 -18.49 3.24
CA ALA A 203 -11.66 -19.58 2.38
C ALA A 203 -11.89 -20.89 3.17
N ALA A 204 -10.97 -21.27 4.07
CA ALA A 204 -11.12 -22.45 4.91
C ALA A 204 -12.34 -22.33 5.84
N LYS A 205 -12.53 -21.16 6.46
CA LYS A 205 -13.67 -20.88 7.33
C LYS A 205 -15.01 -20.93 6.60
N GLU A 206 -15.05 -20.45 5.36
CA GLU A 206 -16.27 -20.52 4.55
C GLU A 206 -16.55 -21.96 4.10
N ASN A 207 -15.52 -22.74 3.75
CA ASN A 207 -15.68 -24.16 3.43
C ASN A 207 -16.17 -24.97 4.63
N GLU A 208 -15.66 -24.71 5.84
CA GLU A 208 -16.13 -25.34 7.06
C GLU A 208 -17.58 -24.99 7.36
N ARG A 209 -17.96 -23.72 7.20
CA ARG A 209 -19.37 -23.31 7.34
C ARG A 209 -20.28 -24.00 6.34
N ARG A 210 -19.82 -24.19 5.10
CA ARG A 210 -20.56 -24.94 4.08
C ARG A 210 -20.76 -26.40 4.51
N PHE A 211 -19.67 -27.04 4.94
CA PHE A 211 -19.69 -28.44 5.39
C PHE A 211 -20.66 -28.62 6.56
N LEU A 212 -20.52 -27.80 7.61
CA LEU A 212 -21.41 -27.84 8.77
C LEU A 212 -22.88 -27.58 8.43
N ALA A 213 -23.17 -26.66 7.51
CA ALA A 213 -24.53 -26.39 7.10
C ALA A 213 -25.19 -27.58 6.37
N HIS A 214 -24.43 -28.26 5.49
CA HIS A 214 -24.91 -29.46 4.82
C HIS A 214 -25.12 -30.62 5.79
N GLU A 215 -24.15 -30.88 6.66
CA GLU A 215 -24.23 -31.96 7.66
C GLU A 215 -25.43 -31.76 8.59
N LEU A 216 -25.63 -30.52 9.09
CA LEU A 216 -26.81 -30.19 9.89
C LEU A 216 -28.12 -30.36 9.14
N HIS A 217 -28.17 -29.98 7.87
CA HIS A 217 -29.39 -30.09 7.07
C HIS A 217 -29.74 -31.55 6.77
N ASP A 218 -28.77 -32.33 6.33
CA ASP A 218 -28.98 -33.70 5.85
C ASP A 218 -29.18 -34.66 7.02
N GLU A 219 -28.29 -34.69 8.00
CA GLU A 219 -28.34 -35.67 9.09
C GLU A 219 -29.47 -35.36 10.06
N PHE A 220 -29.57 -34.12 10.56
CA PHE A 220 -30.63 -33.76 11.49
C PHE A 220 -31.99 -33.67 10.82
N GLY A 221 -32.05 -33.21 9.56
CA GLY A 221 -33.29 -33.15 8.78
C GLY A 221 -33.88 -34.54 8.55
N GLN A 222 -33.05 -35.54 8.23
CA GLN A 222 -33.46 -36.91 8.04
C GLN A 222 -33.92 -37.58 9.36
N ILE A 223 -33.13 -37.41 10.42
CA ILE A 223 -33.46 -38.00 11.76
C ILE A 223 -34.79 -37.42 12.27
N LEU A 224 -34.96 -36.11 12.21
CA LEU A 224 -36.18 -35.45 12.69
C LEU A 224 -37.40 -35.81 11.85
N THR A 225 -37.23 -35.97 10.54
CA THR A 225 -38.31 -36.44 9.64
C THR A 225 -38.70 -37.88 9.93
N ALA A 226 -37.71 -38.76 10.14
CA ALA A 226 -37.97 -40.14 10.53
C ALA A 226 -38.65 -40.25 11.90
N LEU A 227 -38.26 -39.39 12.86
CA LEU A 227 -38.89 -39.33 14.18
C LEU A 227 -40.36 -38.87 14.08
N LYS A 228 -40.63 -37.87 13.26
CA LYS A 228 -41.99 -37.37 12.99
C LYS A 228 -42.91 -38.47 12.39
N LEU A 229 -42.37 -39.23 11.44
CA LEU A 229 -43.08 -40.39 10.87
C LEU A 229 -43.36 -41.50 11.91
N ARG A 230 -42.39 -41.83 12.78
CA ARG A 230 -42.57 -42.82 13.83
C ARG A 230 -43.62 -42.41 14.85
N ILE A 231 -43.66 -41.14 15.28
CA ILE A 231 -44.66 -40.63 16.22
C ILE A 231 -46.08 -40.76 15.65
N ARG A 232 -46.27 -40.51 14.36
CA ARG A 232 -47.56 -40.70 13.65
C ARG A 232 -48.01 -42.14 13.57
N VAL A 233 -47.09 -43.11 13.43
CA VAL A 233 -47.39 -44.51 13.25
C VAL A 233 -47.62 -45.25 14.57
N VAL A 234 -46.92 -44.88 15.65
CA VAL A 234 -46.96 -45.63 16.94
C VAL A 234 -48.14 -45.26 17.82
N GLY A 235 -48.87 -44.15 17.50
CA GLY A 235 -50.10 -43.79 18.24
C GLY A 235 -49.82 -43.54 19.73
N SER A 236 -48.97 -42.60 20.06
CA SER A 236 -48.72 -42.18 21.44
C SER A 236 -49.96 -41.52 22.10
N ALA A 237 -50.03 -41.50 23.42
CA ALA A 237 -51.17 -40.93 24.16
C ALA A 237 -51.35 -39.41 23.91
N GLU A 238 -50.29 -38.68 23.47
CA GLU A 238 -50.33 -37.24 23.12
C GLU A 238 -49.46 -36.99 21.85
N PRO A 239 -49.91 -37.45 20.68
CA PRO A 239 -49.13 -37.37 19.45
C PRO A 239 -48.97 -35.90 18.96
N GLU A 240 -49.90 -35.02 19.27
CA GLU A 240 -49.90 -33.64 18.82
C GLU A 240 -48.80 -32.83 19.51
N GLU A 241 -48.58 -33.00 20.82
CA GLU A 241 -47.53 -32.33 21.58
C GLU A 241 -46.14 -32.78 21.16
N ALA A 242 -45.93 -34.09 20.96
CA ALA A 242 -44.69 -34.65 20.47
C ALA A 242 -44.36 -34.21 19.01
N LEU A 243 -45.37 -34.10 18.16
CA LEU A 243 -45.24 -33.59 16.80
C LEU A 243 -44.87 -32.10 16.78
N ALA A 244 -45.48 -31.30 17.67
CA ALA A 244 -45.15 -29.88 17.82
C ALA A 244 -43.69 -29.65 18.25
N LEU A 245 -43.18 -30.49 19.17
CA LEU A 245 -41.76 -30.45 19.59
C LEU A 245 -40.81 -30.77 18.45
N VAL A 246 -41.12 -31.80 17.64
CA VAL A 246 -40.31 -32.15 16.46
C VAL A 246 -40.34 -31.04 15.41
N ASP A 247 -41.47 -30.42 15.18
CA ASP A 247 -41.60 -29.29 14.27
C ASP A 247 -40.79 -28.06 14.73
N ASP A 248 -40.80 -27.77 16.07
CA ASP A 248 -39.94 -26.72 16.64
C ASP A 248 -38.45 -27.06 16.47
N LEU A 249 -38.02 -28.29 16.70
CA LEU A 249 -36.66 -28.73 16.47
C LEU A 249 -36.23 -28.62 15.02
N ILE A 250 -37.07 -29.02 14.05
CA ILE A 250 -36.83 -28.84 12.63
C ILE A 250 -36.62 -27.36 12.30
N ALA A 251 -37.48 -26.49 12.81
CA ALA A 251 -37.37 -25.05 12.61
C ALA A 251 -36.06 -24.47 13.20
N ARG A 252 -35.64 -24.93 14.38
CA ARG A 252 -34.37 -24.51 15.02
C ARG A 252 -33.16 -24.98 14.23
N VAL A 253 -33.09 -26.24 13.80
CA VAL A 253 -32.00 -26.77 12.96
C VAL A 253 -31.92 -26.00 11.64
N ARG A 254 -33.06 -25.77 10.96
CA ARG A 254 -33.09 -24.94 9.77
C ARG A 254 -32.57 -23.53 10.01
N LYS A 255 -32.93 -22.90 11.13
CA LYS A 255 -32.45 -21.56 11.50
C LYS A 255 -30.94 -21.51 11.69
N ILE A 256 -30.35 -22.56 12.31
CA ILE A 256 -28.90 -22.69 12.50
C ILE A 256 -28.21 -22.89 11.14
N SER A 257 -28.72 -23.82 10.31
CA SER A 257 -28.15 -24.10 8.97
C SER A 257 -28.16 -22.84 8.08
N VAL A 258 -29.26 -22.10 8.07
CA VAL A 258 -29.38 -20.82 7.33
C VAL A 258 -28.39 -19.76 7.88
N GLY A 259 -28.12 -19.75 9.19
CA GLY A 259 -27.12 -18.87 9.80
C GLY A 259 -25.68 -19.20 9.38
N LEU A 260 -25.39 -20.48 9.19
CA LEU A 260 -24.07 -20.96 8.75
C LEU A 260 -23.88 -20.76 7.23
N ARG A 261 -24.75 -21.32 6.40
CA ARG A 261 -24.87 -21.12 4.96
C ARG A 261 -26.25 -21.63 4.51
N PRO A 262 -27.05 -20.85 3.79
CA PRO A 262 -28.35 -21.34 3.34
C PRO A 262 -28.15 -22.47 2.30
N PRO A 263 -28.63 -23.70 2.54
CA PRO A 263 -28.61 -24.76 1.53
C PRO A 263 -29.33 -24.32 0.24
N LEU A 264 -30.44 -23.57 0.38
CA LEU A 264 -31.18 -22.95 -0.72
C LEU A 264 -30.30 -22.11 -1.66
N LEU A 265 -29.16 -21.54 -1.19
CA LEU A 265 -28.29 -20.77 -2.05
C LEU A 265 -27.63 -21.66 -3.12
N ASP A 266 -27.24 -22.86 -2.72
CA ASP A 266 -26.62 -23.84 -3.63
C ASP A 266 -27.68 -24.47 -4.56
N ASP A 267 -28.91 -24.71 -4.08
CA ASP A 267 -29.99 -25.39 -4.82
C ASP A 267 -30.73 -24.48 -5.80
N VAL A 268 -31.18 -23.30 -5.33
CA VAL A 268 -32.10 -22.44 -6.09
C VAL A 268 -31.57 -21.02 -6.37
N GLY A 269 -30.33 -20.71 -5.96
CA GLY A 269 -29.64 -19.44 -6.26
C GLY A 269 -29.96 -18.30 -5.29
N LEU A 270 -29.42 -17.10 -5.61
CA LEU A 270 -29.35 -15.96 -4.71
C LEU A 270 -30.73 -15.40 -4.29
N VAL A 271 -31.59 -15.07 -5.25
CA VAL A 271 -32.84 -14.33 -4.95
C VAL A 271 -33.84 -15.16 -4.15
N PRO A 272 -34.11 -16.44 -4.48
CA PRO A 272 -34.95 -17.30 -3.65
C PRO A 272 -34.38 -17.53 -2.24
N ALA A 273 -33.05 -17.69 -2.12
CA ALA A 273 -32.38 -17.84 -0.82
C ALA A 273 -32.52 -16.56 0.03
N LEU A 274 -32.33 -15.37 -0.57
CA LEU A 274 -32.56 -14.09 0.10
C LEU A 274 -34.01 -13.93 0.55
N ARG A 275 -34.97 -14.27 -0.32
CA ARG A 275 -36.41 -14.18 0.00
C ARG A 275 -36.76 -15.02 1.22
N ALA A 276 -36.29 -16.27 1.28
CA ALA A 276 -36.51 -17.15 2.43
C ALA A 276 -35.84 -16.62 3.71
N TYR A 277 -34.59 -16.15 3.61
CA TYR A 277 -33.88 -15.56 4.73
C TYR A 277 -34.55 -14.30 5.29
N LEU A 278 -34.90 -13.34 4.43
CA LEU A 278 -35.50 -12.07 4.83
C LEU A 278 -36.90 -12.26 5.42
N HIS A 279 -37.70 -13.18 4.87
CA HIS A 279 -39.01 -13.55 5.44
C HIS A 279 -38.85 -14.09 6.87
N GLY A 280 -37.87 -14.97 7.11
CA GLY A 280 -37.56 -15.48 8.46
C GLY A 280 -37.12 -14.38 9.43
N GLN A 281 -36.31 -13.43 8.98
CA GLN A 281 -35.87 -12.31 9.82
C GLN A 281 -37.02 -11.35 10.14
N ALA A 282 -37.89 -11.05 9.17
CA ALA A 282 -39.08 -10.21 9.38
C ALA A 282 -40.02 -10.82 10.41
N ALA A 283 -40.33 -12.13 10.29
CA ALA A 283 -41.20 -12.84 11.24
C ALA A 283 -40.61 -12.90 12.67
N ALA A 284 -39.28 -12.99 12.80
CA ALA A 284 -38.62 -13.07 14.10
C ALA A 284 -38.43 -11.72 14.80
N SER A 285 -38.27 -10.63 14.03
CA SER A 285 -37.94 -9.30 14.58
C SER A 285 -39.12 -8.36 14.65
N GLY A 286 -40.20 -8.60 13.89
CA GLY A 286 -41.33 -7.68 13.73
C GLY A 286 -41.01 -6.45 12.87
N VAL A 287 -39.84 -6.39 12.24
CA VAL A 287 -39.45 -5.31 11.34
C VAL A 287 -39.96 -5.62 9.93
N SER A 288 -40.51 -4.62 9.22
CA SER A 288 -40.89 -4.78 7.82
C SER A 288 -39.64 -4.88 6.94
N ILE A 289 -39.50 -5.99 6.21
CA ILE A 289 -38.35 -6.20 5.31
C ILE A 289 -38.90 -6.50 3.91
N ASP A 290 -38.66 -5.60 2.97
CA ASP A 290 -39.10 -5.71 1.58
C ASP A 290 -37.94 -6.07 0.66
N LEU A 291 -38.10 -7.11 -0.19
CA LEU A 291 -37.15 -7.50 -1.20
C LEU A 291 -37.68 -7.17 -2.60
N THR A 292 -36.98 -6.32 -3.31
CA THR A 292 -37.21 -6.04 -4.74
C THR A 292 -36.07 -6.64 -5.56
N ALA A 293 -36.37 -7.54 -6.48
CA ALA A 293 -35.41 -8.11 -7.40
C ALA A 293 -35.89 -7.90 -8.83
N ASP A 294 -34.97 -7.57 -9.74
CA ASP A 294 -35.25 -7.53 -11.19
C ASP A 294 -35.55 -8.94 -11.69
N PRO A 295 -36.46 -9.13 -12.66
CA PRO A 295 -36.74 -10.44 -13.28
C PRO A 295 -35.48 -11.13 -13.80
N ALA A 296 -34.51 -10.37 -14.34
CA ALA A 296 -33.20 -10.90 -14.76
C ALA A 296 -32.34 -11.42 -13.60
N SER A 297 -32.67 -11.06 -12.35
CA SER A 297 -31.98 -11.52 -11.14
C SER A 297 -32.57 -12.81 -10.57
N ASP A 298 -33.80 -13.17 -10.98
CA ASP A 298 -34.58 -14.30 -10.46
C ASP A 298 -34.41 -15.59 -11.32
N ASP A 299 -33.58 -15.55 -12.38
CA ASP A 299 -33.38 -16.67 -13.32
C ASP A 299 -32.56 -17.80 -12.62
N ALA A 300 -33.28 -18.65 -11.91
CA ALA A 300 -32.77 -19.80 -11.16
C ALA A 300 -32.34 -21.00 -12.01
N GLY A 301 -32.51 -20.97 -13.34
CA GLY A 301 -32.46 -22.20 -14.14
C GLY A 301 -31.78 -22.15 -15.51
N GLY A 302 -31.14 -21.05 -15.91
CA GLY A 302 -30.53 -20.90 -17.24
C GLY A 302 -29.05 -20.59 -17.24
N ASP A 303 -28.45 -20.45 -18.43
CA ASP A 303 -27.04 -20.03 -18.69
C ASP A 303 -26.64 -18.72 -18.02
N GLY A 304 -27.55 -18.13 -17.26
CA GLY A 304 -27.41 -16.85 -16.54
C GLY A 304 -27.17 -16.92 -15.05
N ARG A 305 -27.01 -18.10 -14.42
CA ARG A 305 -26.76 -18.17 -12.98
C ARG A 305 -25.44 -17.49 -12.58
N LEU A 306 -25.42 -16.80 -11.45
CA LEU A 306 -24.19 -16.26 -10.88
C LEU A 306 -23.25 -17.38 -10.43
N SER A 307 -21.94 -17.15 -10.43
CA SER A 307 -21.02 -18.11 -9.84
C SER A 307 -21.33 -18.31 -8.34
N PRO A 308 -21.20 -19.54 -7.79
CA PRO A 308 -21.46 -19.82 -6.37
C PRO A 308 -20.69 -18.90 -5.43
N ASP A 309 -19.50 -18.50 -5.81
CA ASP A 309 -18.64 -17.60 -5.07
C ASP A 309 -19.21 -16.15 -5.03
N LEU A 310 -19.84 -15.73 -6.13
CA LEU A 310 -20.47 -14.42 -6.20
C LEU A 310 -21.79 -14.39 -5.42
N GLU A 311 -22.58 -15.47 -5.54
CA GLU A 311 -23.82 -15.63 -4.78
C GLU A 311 -23.58 -15.55 -3.28
N ILE A 312 -22.53 -16.23 -2.76
CA ILE A 312 -22.23 -16.21 -1.33
C ILE A 312 -21.78 -14.83 -0.86
N VAL A 313 -20.97 -14.10 -1.63
CA VAL A 313 -20.59 -12.73 -1.28
C VAL A 313 -21.81 -11.82 -1.20
N CYS A 314 -22.70 -11.90 -2.20
CA CYS A 314 -23.95 -11.16 -2.22
C CYS A 314 -24.82 -11.49 -1.01
N PHE A 315 -25.00 -12.77 -0.73
CA PHE A 315 -25.79 -13.22 0.43
C PHE A 315 -25.21 -12.73 1.76
N ARG A 316 -23.87 -12.83 1.95
CA ARG A 316 -23.19 -12.38 3.18
C ARG A 316 -23.29 -10.87 3.39
N VAL A 317 -23.24 -10.07 2.33
CA VAL A 317 -23.44 -8.62 2.44
C VAL A 317 -24.85 -8.31 2.97
N VAL A 318 -25.88 -8.97 2.43
CA VAL A 318 -27.25 -8.79 2.91
C VAL A 318 -27.38 -9.29 4.36
N GLN A 319 -26.90 -10.49 4.66
CA GLN A 319 -26.97 -11.09 6.00
C GLN A 319 -26.34 -10.18 7.06
N GLU A 320 -25.11 -9.69 6.82
CA GLU A 320 -24.41 -8.81 7.76
C GLU A 320 -25.12 -7.48 7.91
N SER A 321 -25.61 -6.90 6.79
CA SER A 321 -26.35 -5.64 6.84
C SER A 321 -27.65 -5.77 7.64
N ILE A 322 -28.45 -6.81 7.42
CA ILE A 322 -29.67 -7.09 8.20
C ILE A 322 -29.34 -7.30 9.68
N THR A 323 -28.30 -8.06 9.99
CA THR A 323 -27.85 -8.27 11.37
C THR A 323 -27.47 -6.96 12.05
N ASN A 324 -26.76 -6.07 11.35
CA ASN A 324 -26.37 -4.76 11.87
C ASN A 324 -27.58 -3.86 12.11
N VAL A 325 -28.55 -3.84 11.19
CA VAL A 325 -29.78 -3.07 11.35
C VAL A 325 -30.58 -3.56 12.57
N LEU A 326 -30.82 -4.87 12.67
CA LEU A 326 -31.60 -5.45 13.76
C LEU A 326 -30.94 -5.26 15.13
N ARG A 327 -29.59 -5.27 15.20
CA ARG A 327 -28.85 -5.07 16.46
C ARG A 327 -28.68 -3.60 16.85
N HIS A 328 -28.54 -2.71 15.86
CA HIS A 328 -27.97 -1.39 16.13
C HIS A 328 -28.85 -0.23 15.67
N ALA A 329 -29.71 -0.40 14.66
CA ALA A 329 -30.35 0.72 14.01
C ALA A 329 -31.69 1.14 14.64
N SER A 330 -32.41 0.25 15.35
CA SER A 330 -33.79 0.46 15.82
C SER A 330 -34.74 0.86 14.68
N ALA A 331 -34.49 0.30 13.48
CA ALA A 331 -35.26 0.55 12.28
C ALA A 331 -36.65 -0.13 12.35
N ARG A 332 -37.62 0.45 11.65
CA ARG A 332 -38.97 -0.13 11.47
C ARG A 332 -39.11 -0.78 10.09
N ARG A 333 -38.34 -0.32 9.13
CA ARG A 333 -38.39 -0.79 7.75
C ARG A 333 -36.98 -0.96 7.16
N ILE A 334 -36.85 -2.01 6.37
CA ILE A 334 -35.61 -2.31 5.62
C ILE A 334 -36.02 -2.62 4.17
N ASP A 335 -35.45 -1.90 3.22
CA ASP A 335 -35.63 -2.14 1.78
C ASP A 335 -34.35 -2.79 1.23
N VAL A 336 -34.47 -4.00 0.70
CA VAL A 336 -33.39 -4.75 0.01
C VAL A 336 -33.68 -4.76 -1.47
N ARG A 337 -32.73 -4.32 -2.28
CA ARG A 337 -32.86 -4.30 -3.74
C ARG A 337 -31.71 -5.06 -4.39
N VAL A 338 -32.04 -5.97 -5.30
CA VAL A 338 -31.07 -6.72 -6.11
C VAL A 338 -31.33 -6.39 -7.58
N VAL A 339 -30.31 -5.86 -8.26
CA VAL A 339 -30.41 -5.47 -9.68
C VAL A 339 -29.26 -6.14 -10.42
N ARG A 340 -29.61 -6.96 -11.39
CA ARG A 340 -28.64 -7.62 -12.28
C ARG A 340 -28.56 -6.88 -13.62
N ARG A 341 -27.35 -6.60 -14.05
CA ARG A 341 -27.02 -6.08 -15.40
C ARG A 341 -26.11 -7.10 -16.12
N PRO A 342 -25.90 -6.97 -17.43
CA PRO A 342 -25.07 -7.93 -18.17
C PRO A 342 -23.67 -8.17 -17.62
N GLN A 343 -23.06 -7.16 -17.01
CA GLN A 343 -21.68 -7.23 -16.51
C GLN A 343 -21.55 -7.01 -14.99
N THR A 344 -22.63 -6.65 -14.31
CA THR A 344 -22.59 -6.34 -12.87
C THR A 344 -23.84 -6.82 -12.15
N ILE A 345 -23.69 -7.14 -10.87
CA ILE A 345 -24.80 -7.27 -9.93
C ILE A 345 -24.67 -6.20 -8.86
N SER A 346 -25.76 -5.48 -8.57
CA SER A 346 -25.83 -4.46 -7.54
C SER A 346 -26.81 -4.89 -6.47
N ILE A 347 -26.38 -4.79 -5.21
CA ILE A 347 -27.22 -5.02 -4.04
C ILE A 347 -27.23 -3.74 -3.23
N SER A 348 -28.43 -3.27 -2.85
CA SER A 348 -28.60 -2.11 -2.01
C SER A 348 -29.54 -2.44 -0.83
N ILE A 349 -29.10 -2.13 0.38
CA ILE A 349 -29.85 -2.29 1.62
C ILE A 349 -30.02 -0.90 2.24
N LEU A 350 -31.28 -0.50 2.49
CA LEU A 350 -31.63 0.78 3.08
C LEU A 350 -32.49 0.55 4.31
N ASP A 351 -32.12 1.12 5.44
CA ASP A 351 -32.94 1.16 6.65
C ASP A 351 -33.37 2.60 7.01
N ASP A 352 -34.46 2.71 7.76
CA ASP A 352 -34.99 3.95 8.31
C ASP A 352 -34.57 4.19 9.78
N GLY A 353 -33.48 3.57 10.23
CA GLY A 353 -33.04 3.59 11.61
C GLY A 353 -32.33 4.87 12.03
N ARG A 354 -31.71 4.83 13.22
CA ARG A 354 -31.02 5.99 13.81
C ARG A 354 -29.77 6.46 13.06
N GLY A 355 -29.20 5.64 12.15
CA GLY A 355 -27.94 5.94 11.46
C GLY A 355 -26.76 6.18 12.39
N PHE A 356 -25.60 6.54 11.80
CA PHE A 356 -24.37 6.85 12.53
C PHE A 356 -23.41 7.69 11.66
N ASP A 357 -22.36 8.24 12.28
CA ASP A 357 -21.27 8.91 11.54
C ASP A 357 -20.36 7.87 10.85
N ALA A 358 -20.65 7.61 9.58
CA ALA A 358 -19.91 6.62 8.78
C ALA A 358 -18.44 7.03 8.54
N ALA A 359 -18.15 8.33 8.37
CA ALA A 359 -16.80 8.82 8.12
C ALA A 359 -15.90 8.63 9.35
N GLY A 360 -16.40 8.98 10.53
CA GLY A 360 -15.69 8.76 11.79
C GLY A 360 -15.57 7.29 12.19
N ALA A 361 -16.59 6.46 11.88
CA ALA A 361 -16.59 5.04 12.20
C ALA A 361 -15.59 4.24 11.33
N LEU A 362 -15.47 4.52 10.04
CA LEU A 362 -14.52 3.86 9.15
C LEU A 362 -13.06 4.15 9.52
N GLY A 363 -12.75 5.33 10.07
CA GLY A 363 -11.41 5.68 10.57
C GLY A 363 -11.05 4.99 11.89
N ARG A 364 -12.03 4.68 12.74
CA ARG A 364 -11.86 4.00 14.05
C ARG A 364 -12.17 2.50 14.03
N ALA A 365 -12.60 1.97 12.89
CA ALA A 365 -13.11 0.60 12.74
C ALA A 365 -12.14 -0.51 13.19
N ALA A 366 -10.84 -0.25 13.18
CA ALA A 366 -9.83 -1.19 13.67
C ALA A 366 -9.74 -1.24 15.20
N ALA A 367 -10.17 -0.18 15.91
CA ALA A 367 -10.07 -0.06 17.37
C ALA A 367 -11.39 -0.45 18.09
N ASP A 368 -12.56 -0.22 17.48
CA ASP A 368 -13.86 -0.27 18.14
C ASP A 368 -14.75 -1.47 17.75
N GLY A 369 -14.20 -2.53 17.16
CA GLY A 369 -14.96 -3.78 16.92
C GLY A 369 -15.96 -3.75 15.74
N HIS A 370 -15.89 -2.79 14.83
CA HIS A 370 -16.73 -2.72 13.62
C HIS A 370 -16.24 -3.66 12.51
N LEU A 371 -15.87 -4.88 12.88
CA LEU A 371 -15.33 -5.92 11.99
C LEU A 371 -16.30 -6.30 10.85
N GLY A 372 -17.61 -6.19 11.07
CA GLY A 372 -18.62 -6.56 10.07
C GLY A 372 -18.59 -5.71 8.81
N VAL A 373 -18.52 -4.36 8.96
CA VAL A 373 -18.46 -3.44 7.81
C VAL A 373 -17.14 -3.57 7.04
N VAL A 374 -16.03 -3.71 7.77
CA VAL A 374 -14.71 -3.94 7.16
C VAL A 374 -14.70 -5.25 6.38
N GLY A 375 -15.22 -6.33 6.96
CA GLY A 375 -15.32 -7.63 6.31
C GLY A 375 -16.22 -7.63 5.06
N MET A 376 -17.34 -6.89 5.07
CA MET A 376 -18.18 -6.72 3.88
C MET A 376 -17.42 -6.01 2.76
N ARG A 377 -16.73 -4.89 3.07
CA ARG A 377 -15.95 -4.13 2.10
C ARG A 377 -14.81 -4.95 1.50
N GLU A 378 -14.09 -5.71 2.32
CA GLU A 378 -12.99 -6.56 1.86
C GLU A 378 -13.46 -7.69 0.97
N ARG A 379 -14.55 -8.37 1.32
CA ARG A 379 -15.16 -9.42 0.48
C ARG A 379 -15.59 -8.90 -0.89
N VAL A 380 -16.24 -7.74 -0.94
CA VAL A 380 -16.66 -7.12 -2.20
C VAL A 380 -15.45 -6.70 -3.04
N ARG A 381 -14.44 -6.06 -2.44
CA ARG A 381 -13.20 -5.65 -3.12
C ARG A 381 -12.37 -6.82 -3.61
N GLY A 382 -12.29 -7.90 -2.84
CA GLY A 382 -11.61 -9.14 -3.22
C GLY A 382 -12.16 -9.80 -4.49
N ARG A 383 -13.39 -9.42 -4.90
CA ARG A 383 -14.02 -9.84 -6.17
C ARG A 383 -14.06 -8.73 -7.22
N GLY A 384 -13.22 -7.70 -7.08
CA GLY A 384 -13.15 -6.58 -8.01
C GLY A 384 -14.36 -5.65 -7.95
N GLY A 385 -15.17 -5.73 -6.88
CA GLY A 385 -16.38 -4.95 -6.71
C GLY A 385 -16.15 -3.62 -5.97
N THR A 386 -17.20 -2.79 -5.95
CA THR A 386 -17.25 -1.52 -5.23
C THR A 386 -18.24 -1.62 -4.07
N PHE A 387 -17.82 -1.18 -2.88
CA PHE A 387 -18.64 -1.13 -1.68
C PHE A 387 -18.77 0.30 -1.19
N THR A 388 -20.01 0.77 -0.98
CA THR A 388 -20.32 2.09 -0.42
C THR A 388 -21.21 1.95 0.80
N LEU A 389 -20.97 2.81 1.79
CA LEU A 389 -21.73 2.90 3.02
C LEU A 389 -22.04 4.37 3.30
N ASP A 390 -23.31 4.73 3.20
CA ASP A 390 -23.81 6.05 3.48
C ASP A 390 -24.69 6.01 4.72
N SER A 391 -24.29 6.71 5.78
CA SER A 391 -25.08 6.84 7.01
C SER A 391 -24.85 8.19 7.65
N ARG A 392 -25.92 8.74 8.22
CA ARG A 392 -25.88 9.95 9.03
C ARG A 392 -26.78 9.78 10.25
N PRO A 393 -26.45 10.35 11.41
CA PRO A 393 -27.31 10.31 12.57
C PRO A 393 -28.72 10.81 12.24
N GLY A 394 -29.73 10.00 12.55
CA GLY A 394 -31.17 10.29 12.31
C GLY A 394 -31.67 10.05 10.88
N ALA A 395 -30.82 9.60 9.93
CA ALA A 395 -31.18 9.43 8.51
C ALA A 395 -31.11 7.97 8.01
N GLY A 396 -30.95 7.00 8.91
CA GLY A 396 -30.77 5.59 8.55
C GLY A 396 -29.43 5.28 7.94
N THR A 397 -29.32 4.10 7.33
CA THR A 397 -28.09 3.63 6.68
C THR A 397 -28.40 3.03 5.31
N ARG A 398 -27.55 3.32 4.35
CA ARG A 398 -27.53 2.69 3.02
C ARG A 398 -26.22 1.95 2.81
N VAL A 399 -26.31 0.66 2.57
CA VAL A 399 -25.21 -0.18 2.11
C VAL A 399 -25.43 -0.51 0.65
N THR A 400 -24.41 -0.31 -0.20
CA THR A 400 -24.46 -0.70 -1.61
C THR A 400 -23.21 -1.47 -1.97
N ALA A 401 -23.39 -2.62 -2.60
CA ALA A 401 -22.31 -3.45 -3.15
C ALA A 401 -22.57 -3.65 -4.63
N GLU A 402 -21.59 -3.38 -5.47
CA GLU A 402 -21.61 -3.63 -6.90
C GLU A 402 -20.44 -4.56 -7.27
N LEU A 403 -20.75 -5.68 -7.92
CA LEU A 403 -19.80 -6.76 -8.20
C LEU A 403 -19.85 -7.11 -9.70
N PRO A 404 -18.70 -7.39 -10.34
CA PRO A 404 -18.65 -7.83 -11.73
C PRO A 404 -19.20 -9.27 -11.85
N VAL A 405 -20.06 -9.53 -12.88
CA VAL A 405 -20.66 -10.84 -13.14
C VAL A 405 -19.75 -11.71 -14.02
N GLY A 406 -18.79 -11.13 -14.73
CA GLY A 406 -17.78 -11.84 -15.50
C GLY A 406 -16.57 -12.16 -14.65
N GLY A 407 -16.17 -13.43 -14.56
CA GLY A 407 -14.99 -13.84 -13.80
C GLY A 407 -13.72 -13.16 -14.29
N THR A 408 -12.96 -12.58 -13.38
CA THR A 408 -11.52 -12.35 -13.60
C THR A 408 -10.86 -13.73 -13.67
N ASN A 409 -10.43 -14.11 -14.88
CA ASN A 409 -9.47 -15.19 -15.09
C ASN A 409 -8.15 -14.85 -14.39
#